data_a35a6e8c16468ce0dffacbb88e3ebc22
#
_entry.id   a35a6e8c16468ce0dffacbb88e3ebc22
#
_cell.length_a   1.000
_cell.length_b   1.000
_cell.length_c   1.000
_cell.angle_alpha   90.00
_cell.angle_beta   90.00
_cell.angle_gamma   90.00
#
_symmetry.space_group_name_H-M   'P 1'
#
loop_
_entity.id
_entity.type
_entity.pdbx_description
1 polymer ?
#
loop_
_entity_poly.entity_id
_entity_poly.type
_entity_poly.pdbx_seq_one_letter_code
_entity_poly.pdbx_strand_id
1 'polypeptide(L)'
;MKRKTAILLVGAFALSAVLSGCGGNKKATEAANESVESEDPEGKAKNSDDAEEEEKKEEEETAAADKKVGIFLPSASDDPRWSSDGETLQHTLEDEGYDAEVFFSDESGENQASQISEILDDESTSALIIAPTDAYGLNDVLEQAYEKSIPVFSYDELIMDTDKVNYFVTFDTRKAGKMVGDSIIKKMDLEKASEEKRTLSIEFLMGSPDDRAALFFYNGVMEKLQ
;
A
#
# COMPACT_ATOMS: atom_id res chain seq x y z
N MET A 1 -5.59 45.75 24.73
CA MET A 1 -5.70 44.29 24.59
C MET A 1 -5.95 43.96 23.12
N LYS A 2 -4.91 43.54 22.39
CA LYS A 2 -5.03 43.17 20.97
C LYS A 2 -5.31 41.64 20.91
N ARG A 3 -6.47 41.26 20.42
CA ARG A 3 -6.85 39.85 20.18
C ARG A 3 -6.01 39.30 19.04
N LYS A 4 -5.23 38.27 19.30
CA LYS A 4 -4.49 37.51 18.28
C LYS A 4 -5.47 36.51 17.65
N THR A 5 -5.59 36.57 16.33
CA THR A 5 -6.40 35.66 15.54
C THR A 5 -5.67 34.30 15.45
N ALA A 6 -6.28 33.27 15.99
CA ALA A 6 -5.82 31.90 15.80
C ALA A 6 -6.29 31.43 14.43
N ILE A 7 -5.38 30.97 13.60
CA ILE A 7 -5.70 30.32 12.31
C ILE A 7 -5.71 28.80 12.59
N LEU A 8 -6.90 28.23 12.52
CA LEU A 8 -7.12 26.79 12.63
C LEU A 8 -6.83 26.17 11.24
N LEU A 9 -5.78 25.42 11.11
CA LEU A 9 -5.47 24.65 9.90
C LEU A 9 -5.93 23.21 10.14
N VAL A 10 -7.14 22.88 9.66
CA VAL A 10 -7.62 21.50 9.57
C VAL A 10 -7.06 20.93 8.26
N GLY A 11 -6.03 20.11 8.37
CA GLY A 11 -5.46 19.37 7.25
C GLY A 11 -6.20 18.05 7.06
N ALA A 12 -7.26 18.04 6.25
CA ALA A 12 -7.76 16.79 5.69
C ALA A 12 -6.89 16.44 4.47
N PHE A 13 -6.04 15.44 4.60
CA PHE A 13 -5.27 14.91 3.49
C PHE A 13 -6.12 13.90 2.72
N ALA A 14 -6.77 14.36 1.65
CA ALA A 14 -7.16 13.50 0.55
C ALA A 14 -6.00 13.50 -0.46
N LEU A 15 -5.24 12.42 -0.51
CA LEU A 15 -4.18 12.24 -1.49
C LEU A 15 -4.81 11.69 -2.77
N SER A 16 -5.25 12.57 -3.66
CA SER A 16 -5.67 12.19 -5.01
C SER A 16 -4.46 12.26 -5.92
N ALA A 17 -3.84 11.13 -6.21
CA ALA A 17 -2.86 11.01 -7.28
C ALA A 17 -3.57 10.86 -8.62
N VAL A 18 -3.66 11.95 -9.39
CA VAL A 18 -4.10 11.91 -10.78
C VAL A 18 -2.89 11.70 -11.65
N LEU A 19 -2.69 10.49 -12.15
CA LEU A 19 -1.80 10.19 -13.26
C LEU A 19 -2.57 10.39 -14.56
N SER A 20 -2.46 11.57 -15.16
CA SER A 20 -2.88 11.81 -16.56
C SER A 20 -1.71 11.50 -17.48
N GLY A 21 -1.74 10.32 -18.08
CA GLY A 21 -0.96 10.04 -19.27
C GLY A 21 -1.69 10.61 -20.49
N CYS A 22 -1.08 11.52 -21.22
CA CYS A 22 -1.59 11.96 -22.51
C CYS A 22 -0.52 11.75 -23.57
N GLY A 23 -0.78 10.81 -24.48
CA GLY A 23 -0.08 10.67 -25.74
C GLY A 23 -0.58 11.70 -26.73
N GLY A 24 0.25 12.06 -27.67
CA GLY A 24 -0.08 12.89 -28.83
C GLY A 24 1.15 12.98 -29.73
N ASN A 25 1.26 12.29 -30.68
CA ASN A 25 0.86 12.21 -32.08
C ASN A 25 1.35 13.35 -32.98
N LYS A 26 2.04 12.90 -34.12
CA LYS A 26 2.18 13.48 -35.47
C LYS A 26 3.26 14.54 -35.69
N LYS A 27 4.10 14.44 -36.72
CA LYS A 27 3.94 14.17 -38.18
C LYS A 27 5.33 14.07 -38.81
N ALA A 28 5.63 13.10 -39.61
CA ALA A 28 5.73 13.06 -41.07
C ALA A 28 6.64 14.10 -41.77
N THR A 29 7.59 13.62 -42.49
CA THR A 29 7.88 13.94 -43.92
C THR A 29 8.84 12.92 -44.53
N GLU A 30 8.37 12.32 -45.56
CA GLU A 30 8.83 11.89 -46.88
C GLU A 30 10.32 12.08 -47.26
N ALA A 31 10.91 11.05 -47.83
CA ALA A 31 11.21 10.87 -49.25
C ALA A 31 12.05 9.59 -49.49
N ALA A 32 11.51 8.67 -50.24
CA ALA A 32 11.89 8.13 -51.52
C ALA A 32 13.34 7.57 -51.68
N ASN A 33 13.55 6.31 -51.98
CA ASN A 33 13.62 5.76 -53.35
C ASN A 33 14.15 4.32 -53.38
N GLU A 34 13.49 3.53 -54.27
CA GLU A 34 13.88 2.42 -55.13
C GLU A 34 14.61 1.17 -54.62
N SER A 35 13.79 0.12 -54.69
CA SER A 35 13.92 -1.16 -55.43
C SER A 35 15.25 -1.92 -55.44
N VAL A 36 15.16 -3.23 -55.11
CA VAL A 36 15.40 -4.37 -56.03
C VAL A 36 14.85 -5.66 -55.39
N GLU A 37 14.09 -6.41 -56.17
CA GLU A 37 13.62 -7.77 -55.96
C GLU A 37 14.75 -8.78 -55.84
N SER A 38 14.58 -9.78 -54.97
CA SER A 38 14.91 -11.18 -55.33
C SER A 38 14.26 -12.15 -54.33
N GLU A 39 13.64 -13.14 -54.92
CA GLU A 39 12.81 -14.22 -54.44
C GLU A 39 13.43 -15.13 -53.37
N ASP A 40 12.54 -15.60 -52.51
CA ASP A 40 12.27 -16.81 -51.72
C ASP A 40 13.17 -18.05 -51.95
N PRO A 41 13.18 -19.13 -51.11
CA PRO A 41 12.27 -19.49 -50.02
C PRO A 41 12.96 -20.19 -48.79
N GLU A 42 12.07 -20.52 -47.80
CA GLU A 42 12.14 -21.62 -46.84
C GLU A 42 12.81 -21.41 -45.47
N GLY A 43 12.01 -21.72 -44.46
CA GLY A 43 12.44 -22.20 -43.15
C GLY A 43 11.83 -21.50 -41.94
N LYS A 44 10.53 -21.67 -41.70
CA LYS A 44 10.00 -21.46 -40.35
C LYS A 44 10.55 -22.54 -39.41
N ALA A 45 11.65 -22.22 -38.75
CA ALA A 45 11.96 -22.88 -37.49
C ALA A 45 11.20 -22.12 -36.40
N LYS A 46 10.15 -22.72 -35.83
CA LYS A 46 9.58 -22.33 -34.57
C LYS A 46 10.68 -22.49 -33.53
N ASN A 47 11.05 -21.40 -32.88
CA ASN A 47 11.95 -21.42 -31.73
C ASN A 47 11.29 -22.25 -30.65
N SER A 48 11.96 -23.30 -30.22
CA SER A 48 11.54 -24.13 -29.09
C SER A 48 11.51 -23.36 -27.76
N ASP A 49 12.18 -22.22 -27.71
CA ASP A 49 12.27 -21.38 -26.50
C ASP A 49 10.96 -20.61 -26.22
N ASP A 50 10.25 -20.19 -27.28
CA ASP A 50 8.95 -19.49 -27.10
C ASP A 50 7.83 -20.44 -26.61
N ALA A 51 7.89 -21.74 -26.94
CA ALA A 51 6.93 -22.71 -26.48
C ALA A 51 7.14 -23.14 -25.02
N GLU A 52 8.41 -23.18 -24.57
CA GLU A 52 8.74 -23.49 -23.17
C GLU A 52 8.43 -22.31 -22.22
N GLU A 53 8.48 -21.06 -22.71
CA GLU A 53 8.06 -19.88 -21.96
C GLU A 53 6.53 -19.77 -21.85
N GLU A 54 5.80 -20.12 -22.92
CA GLU A 54 4.32 -20.15 -22.90
C GLU A 54 3.81 -21.29 -22.01
N GLU A 55 4.36 -22.52 -22.10
CA GLU A 55 3.99 -23.63 -21.21
C GLU A 55 4.30 -23.33 -19.73
N LYS A 56 5.45 -22.70 -19.42
CA LYS A 56 5.78 -22.29 -18.05
C LYS A 56 4.84 -21.21 -17.52
N LYS A 57 4.43 -20.27 -18.38
CA LYS A 57 3.46 -19.23 -17.99
C LYS A 57 2.08 -19.82 -17.75
N GLU A 58 1.61 -20.76 -18.58
CA GLU A 58 0.35 -21.45 -18.37
C GLU A 58 0.38 -22.35 -17.12
N GLU A 59 1.51 -23.02 -16.81
CA GLU A 59 1.65 -23.81 -15.58
C GLU A 59 1.74 -22.93 -14.32
N GLU A 60 2.37 -21.75 -14.37
CA GLU A 60 2.39 -20.77 -13.26
C GLU A 60 1.00 -20.15 -13.05
N GLU A 61 0.28 -19.80 -14.13
CA GLU A 61 -1.05 -19.20 -14.08
C GLU A 61 -2.10 -20.19 -13.55
N THR A 62 -2.05 -21.48 -13.94
CA THR A 62 -2.91 -22.53 -13.39
C THR A 62 -2.55 -22.89 -11.96
N ALA A 63 -1.27 -22.81 -11.56
CA ALA A 63 -0.85 -23.06 -10.18
C ALA A 63 -1.21 -21.92 -9.21
N ALA A 64 -1.47 -20.71 -9.70
CA ALA A 64 -1.92 -19.58 -8.91
C ALA A 64 -3.43 -19.58 -8.68
N ALA A 65 -4.22 -20.04 -9.66
CA ALA A 65 -5.69 -20.06 -9.61
C ALA A 65 -6.28 -20.94 -8.49
N ASP A 66 -5.50 -21.90 -7.98
CA ASP A 66 -5.88 -22.76 -6.84
C ASP A 66 -5.37 -22.20 -5.49
N LYS A 67 -4.80 -20.99 -5.46
CA LYS A 67 -4.21 -20.40 -4.25
C LYS A 67 -5.04 -19.22 -3.77
N LYS A 68 -5.65 -19.40 -2.61
CA LYS A 68 -6.43 -18.36 -1.94
C LYS A 68 -5.54 -17.44 -1.11
N VAL A 69 -5.81 -16.13 -1.20
CA VAL A 69 -5.19 -15.10 -0.36
C VAL A 69 -6.26 -14.38 0.45
N GLY A 70 -6.17 -14.48 1.77
CA GLY A 70 -7.06 -13.74 2.67
C GLY A 70 -6.54 -12.33 2.92
N ILE A 71 -7.41 -11.32 2.74
CA ILE A 71 -7.11 -9.90 3.00
C ILE A 71 -8.01 -9.45 4.14
N PHE A 72 -7.41 -9.06 5.27
CA PHE A 72 -8.14 -8.70 6.49
C PHE A 72 -7.93 -7.22 6.82
N LEU A 73 -9.02 -6.46 6.81
CA LEU A 73 -9.02 -5.02 7.01
C LEU A 73 -9.78 -4.62 8.29
N PRO A 74 -9.34 -3.56 9.02
CA PRO A 74 -9.78 -3.32 10.38
C PRO A 74 -11.17 -2.69 10.50
N SER A 75 -11.62 -1.96 9.49
CA SER A 75 -12.84 -1.16 9.52
C SER A 75 -14.04 -1.84 8.86
N ALA A 76 -15.15 -1.13 8.75
CA ALA A 76 -16.31 -1.55 8.00
C ALA A 76 -16.10 -1.41 6.49
N SER A 77 -16.87 -2.16 5.69
CA SER A 77 -16.78 -2.15 4.23
C SER A 77 -17.17 -0.82 3.57
N ASP A 78 -17.84 0.08 4.29
CA ASP A 78 -18.22 1.42 3.82
C ASP A 78 -17.20 2.51 4.20
N ASP A 79 -16.12 2.17 4.91
CA ASP A 79 -14.99 3.08 5.11
C ASP A 79 -14.26 3.32 3.79
N PRO A 80 -14.20 4.57 3.28
CA PRO A 80 -13.68 4.84 1.94
C PRO A 80 -12.21 4.46 1.76
N ARG A 81 -11.40 4.49 2.82
CA ARG A 81 -10.00 4.10 2.76
C ARG A 81 -9.90 2.59 2.60
N TRP A 82 -10.47 1.86 3.56
CA TRP A 82 -10.32 0.42 3.62
C TRP A 82 -11.04 -0.31 2.49
N SER A 83 -12.18 0.22 2.04
CA SER A 83 -12.85 -0.24 0.82
C SER A 83 -11.94 -0.10 -0.41
N SER A 84 -11.30 1.06 -0.60
CA SER A 84 -10.38 1.29 -1.72
C SER A 84 -9.12 0.43 -1.65
N ASP A 85 -8.55 0.26 -0.44
CA ASP A 85 -7.37 -0.58 -0.24
C ASP A 85 -7.72 -2.06 -0.52
N GLY A 86 -8.88 -2.53 -0.03
CA GLY A 86 -9.38 -3.89 -0.26
C GLY A 86 -9.61 -4.18 -1.74
N GLU A 87 -10.31 -3.30 -2.46
CA GLU A 87 -10.53 -3.41 -3.89
C GLU A 87 -9.20 -3.45 -4.68
N THR A 88 -8.25 -2.59 -4.31
CA THR A 88 -6.95 -2.53 -4.99
C THR A 88 -6.14 -3.81 -4.77
N LEU A 89 -6.05 -4.29 -3.52
CA LEU A 89 -5.35 -5.53 -3.18
C LEU A 89 -5.99 -6.73 -3.88
N GLN A 90 -7.32 -6.84 -3.81
CA GLN A 90 -8.06 -7.92 -4.44
C GLN A 90 -7.83 -7.97 -5.95
N HIS A 91 -8.10 -6.87 -6.67
CA HIS A 91 -7.91 -6.84 -8.13
C HIS A 91 -6.46 -7.11 -8.54
N THR A 92 -5.49 -6.59 -7.78
CA THR A 92 -4.07 -6.83 -8.10
C THR A 92 -3.72 -8.32 -7.99
N LEU A 93 -4.23 -9.00 -6.98
CA LEU A 93 -4.00 -10.44 -6.80
C LEU A 93 -4.77 -11.29 -7.82
N GLU A 94 -6.00 -10.91 -8.14
CA GLU A 94 -6.81 -11.57 -9.17
C GLU A 94 -6.18 -11.42 -10.57
N ASP A 95 -5.60 -10.25 -10.88
CA ASP A 95 -4.86 -10.01 -12.13
C ASP A 95 -3.59 -10.88 -12.25
N GLU A 96 -3.02 -11.29 -11.10
CA GLU A 96 -1.88 -12.22 -11.01
C GLU A 96 -2.32 -13.69 -10.87
N GLY A 97 -3.64 -13.96 -10.95
CA GLY A 97 -4.22 -15.29 -11.00
C GLY A 97 -4.53 -15.93 -9.63
N TYR A 98 -4.45 -15.17 -8.53
CA TYR A 98 -4.82 -15.67 -7.19
C TYR A 98 -6.33 -15.54 -6.94
N ASP A 99 -6.90 -16.42 -6.12
CA ASP A 99 -8.23 -16.25 -5.53
C ASP A 99 -8.14 -15.36 -4.29
N ALA A 100 -8.53 -14.09 -4.39
CA ALA A 100 -8.38 -13.11 -3.31
C ALA A 100 -9.72 -12.79 -2.65
N GLU A 101 -9.79 -12.93 -1.33
CA GLU A 101 -10.99 -12.67 -0.54
C GLU A 101 -10.75 -11.60 0.51
N VAL A 102 -11.62 -10.56 0.54
CA VAL A 102 -11.51 -9.41 1.44
C VAL A 102 -12.50 -9.53 2.59
N PHE A 103 -11.98 -9.39 3.81
CA PHE A 103 -12.74 -9.41 5.06
C PHE A 103 -12.61 -8.08 5.78
N PHE A 104 -13.72 -7.59 6.31
CA PHE A 104 -13.78 -6.39 7.14
C PHE A 104 -14.19 -6.79 8.55
N SER A 105 -13.41 -6.34 9.54
CA SER A 105 -13.59 -6.76 10.93
C SER A 105 -14.50 -5.85 11.76
N ASP A 106 -15.02 -4.77 11.17
CA ASP A 106 -15.89 -3.79 11.83
C ASP A 106 -15.29 -3.27 13.14
N GLU A 107 -13.99 -2.93 13.13
CA GLU A 107 -13.21 -2.43 14.27
C GLU A 107 -13.14 -3.42 15.46
N SER A 108 -13.38 -4.70 15.21
CA SER A 108 -13.33 -5.76 16.21
C SER A 108 -12.15 -6.70 16.01
N GLY A 109 -11.17 -6.68 16.91
CA GLY A 109 -10.02 -7.60 16.89
C GLY A 109 -10.45 -9.07 17.05
N GLU A 110 -11.48 -9.34 17.86
CA GLU A 110 -12.04 -10.69 18.02
C GLU A 110 -12.69 -11.20 16.74
N ASN A 111 -13.42 -10.33 16.03
CA ASN A 111 -14.01 -10.65 14.75
C ASN A 111 -12.91 -10.95 13.71
N GLN A 112 -11.86 -10.11 13.64
CA GLN A 112 -10.74 -10.32 12.75
C GLN A 112 -10.02 -11.65 13.00
N ALA A 113 -9.75 -11.98 14.27
CA ALA A 113 -9.13 -13.25 14.62
C ALA A 113 -10.00 -14.45 14.22
N SER A 114 -11.33 -14.34 14.39
CA SER A 114 -12.29 -15.37 13.96
C SER A 114 -12.28 -15.57 12.44
N GLN A 115 -12.30 -14.49 11.68
CA GLN A 115 -12.24 -14.52 10.21
C GLN A 115 -10.93 -15.15 9.71
N ILE A 116 -9.80 -14.83 10.35
CA ILE A 116 -8.49 -15.42 10.03
C ILE A 116 -8.51 -16.93 10.33
N SER A 117 -9.03 -17.32 11.49
CA SER A 117 -9.11 -18.74 11.84
C SER A 117 -9.99 -19.54 10.85
N GLU A 118 -11.08 -18.94 10.38
CA GLU A 118 -12.00 -19.59 9.42
C GLU A 118 -11.32 -19.81 8.06
N ILE A 119 -10.61 -18.82 7.51
CA ILE A 119 -9.92 -18.99 6.22
C ILE A 119 -8.75 -19.97 6.31
N LEU A 120 -8.12 -20.08 7.48
CA LEU A 120 -7.06 -21.06 7.70
C LEU A 120 -7.53 -22.51 7.65
N ASP A 121 -8.83 -22.77 7.78
CA ASP A 121 -9.40 -24.13 7.59
C ASP A 121 -9.55 -24.51 6.12
N ASP A 122 -9.43 -23.58 5.19
CA ASP A 122 -9.38 -23.83 3.76
C ASP A 122 -7.96 -24.22 3.33
N GLU A 123 -7.80 -25.46 2.83
CA GLU A 123 -6.49 -26.00 2.42
C GLU A 123 -5.88 -25.26 1.21
N SER A 124 -6.68 -24.49 0.45
CA SER A 124 -6.21 -23.67 -0.65
C SER A 124 -5.56 -22.35 -0.18
N THR A 125 -5.73 -21.99 1.09
CA THR A 125 -5.15 -20.76 1.65
C THR A 125 -3.63 -20.78 1.58
N SER A 126 -3.07 -19.79 0.89
CA SER A 126 -1.64 -19.72 0.56
C SER A 126 -0.93 -18.52 1.16
N ALA A 127 -1.65 -17.46 1.54
CA ALA A 127 -1.10 -16.28 2.20
C ALA A 127 -2.19 -15.49 2.93
N LEU A 128 -1.77 -14.68 3.92
CA LEU A 128 -2.61 -13.73 4.63
C LEU A 128 -2.02 -12.33 4.53
N ILE A 129 -2.86 -11.34 4.17
CA ILE A 129 -2.55 -9.92 4.23
C ILE A 129 -3.43 -9.31 5.32
N ILE A 130 -2.82 -8.80 6.39
CA ILE A 130 -3.54 -8.37 7.58
C ILE A 130 -3.17 -6.94 7.94
N ALA A 131 -4.14 -6.02 7.85
CA ALA A 131 -4.08 -4.75 8.53
C ALA A 131 -4.73 -4.97 9.91
N PRO A 132 -3.97 -5.02 11.01
CA PRO A 132 -4.51 -5.46 12.29
C PRO A 132 -5.47 -4.41 12.87
N THR A 133 -6.62 -4.88 13.38
CA THR A 133 -7.53 -4.07 14.21
C THR A 133 -6.95 -3.88 15.60
N ASP A 134 -6.31 -4.93 16.12
CA ASP A 134 -5.53 -4.91 17.36
C ASP A 134 -4.15 -5.51 17.06
N ALA A 135 -3.12 -4.68 17.14
CA ALA A 135 -1.76 -5.09 16.85
C ALA A 135 -1.22 -6.20 17.79
N TYR A 136 -1.84 -6.42 18.93
CA TYR A 136 -1.40 -7.37 19.96
C TYR A 136 -2.29 -8.63 20.09
N GLY A 137 -3.47 -8.62 19.46
CA GLY A 137 -4.52 -9.62 19.69
C GLY A 137 -4.48 -10.85 18.77
N LEU A 138 -3.50 -10.97 17.85
CA LEU A 138 -3.53 -11.96 16.76
C LEU A 138 -2.59 -13.16 16.94
N ASN A 139 -1.87 -13.26 18.07
CA ASN A 139 -0.82 -14.27 18.25
C ASN A 139 -1.28 -15.70 18.03
N ASP A 140 -2.47 -16.06 18.53
CA ASP A 140 -2.96 -17.45 18.45
C ASP A 140 -3.29 -17.86 17.00
N VAL A 141 -3.85 -16.96 16.20
CA VAL A 141 -4.16 -17.25 14.78
C VAL A 141 -2.90 -17.20 13.91
N LEU A 142 -1.91 -16.38 14.27
CA LEU A 142 -0.63 -16.37 13.57
C LEU A 142 0.21 -17.64 13.85
N GLU A 143 0.10 -18.22 15.03
CA GLU A 143 0.71 -19.53 15.31
C GLU A 143 0.06 -20.63 14.43
N GLN A 144 -1.27 -20.61 14.26
CA GLN A 144 -1.96 -21.53 13.35
C GLN A 144 -1.49 -21.36 11.89
N ALA A 145 -1.34 -20.11 11.42
CA ALA A 145 -0.82 -19.83 10.07
C ALA A 145 0.62 -20.36 9.91
N TYR A 146 1.46 -20.18 10.94
CA TYR A 146 2.83 -20.68 10.96
C TYR A 146 2.90 -22.20 10.91
N GLU A 147 2.09 -22.91 11.71
CA GLU A 147 2.02 -24.37 11.70
C GLU A 147 1.61 -24.93 10.32
N LYS A 148 0.77 -24.19 9.59
CA LYS A 148 0.34 -24.52 8.23
C LYS A 148 1.32 -24.01 7.15
N SER A 149 2.42 -23.36 7.54
CA SER A 149 3.39 -22.72 6.63
C SER A 149 2.80 -21.66 5.70
N ILE A 150 1.75 -20.97 6.15
CA ILE A 150 1.08 -19.89 5.43
C ILE A 150 1.78 -18.56 5.79
N PRO A 151 2.39 -17.85 4.82
CA PRO A 151 3.06 -16.58 5.07
C PRO A 151 2.07 -15.48 5.43
N VAL A 152 2.52 -14.61 6.35
CA VAL A 152 1.76 -13.46 6.87
C VAL A 152 2.42 -12.16 6.46
N PHE A 153 1.65 -11.30 5.80
CA PHE A 153 1.99 -9.92 5.46
C PHE A 153 1.25 -8.99 6.41
N SER A 154 1.97 -8.29 7.29
CA SER A 154 1.39 -7.20 8.06
C SER A 154 1.31 -5.96 7.17
N TYR A 155 0.14 -5.41 7.01
CA TYR A 155 -0.16 -4.28 6.14
C TYR A 155 -0.54 -3.04 6.95
N ASP A 156 -0.01 -1.87 6.59
CA ASP A 156 -0.21 -0.58 7.23
C ASP A 156 0.37 -0.51 8.66
N GLU A 157 -0.09 -1.32 9.59
CA GLU A 157 0.42 -1.43 10.95
C GLU A 157 1.09 -2.77 11.22
N LEU A 158 2.19 -2.77 12.00
CA LEU A 158 2.92 -3.98 12.34
C LEU A 158 2.21 -4.74 13.45
N ILE A 159 1.92 -6.02 13.22
CA ILE A 159 1.46 -6.94 14.24
C ILE A 159 2.61 -7.18 15.24
N MET A 160 2.31 -7.03 16.52
CA MET A 160 3.29 -7.00 17.60
C MET A 160 3.28 -8.29 18.44
N ASP A 161 4.31 -8.42 19.28
CA ASP A 161 4.50 -9.52 20.24
C ASP A 161 4.50 -10.92 19.59
N THR A 162 4.91 -10.98 18.31
CA THR A 162 5.02 -12.22 17.54
C THR A 162 6.26 -12.20 16.65
N ASP A 163 6.80 -13.37 16.33
CA ASP A 163 7.86 -13.58 15.34
C ASP A 163 7.32 -14.24 14.06
N LYS A 164 5.98 -14.33 13.90
CA LYS A 164 5.31 -15.04 12.81
C LYS A 164 4.92 -14.15 11.63
N VAL A 165 5.22 -12.85 11.68
CA VAL A 165 5.07 -11.96 10.52
C VAL A 165 6.25 -12.14 9.59
N ASN A 166 5.99 -12.51 8.33
CA ASN A 166 7.02 -12.74 7.33
C ASN A 166 7.42 -11.45 6.61
N TYR A 167 6.44 -10.57 6.36
CA TYR A 167 6.61 -9.33 5.63
C TYR A 167 5.83 -8.20 6.28
N PHE A 168 6.38 -6.98 6.23
CA PHE A 168 5.70 -5.77 6.69
C PHE A 168 5.69 -4.73 5.58
N VAL A 169 4.51 -4.26 5.22
CA VAL A 169 4.27 -3.27 4.16
C VAL A 169 3.60 -2.04 4.75
N THR A 170 4.29 -0.91 4.74
CA THR A 170 3.78 0.35 5.29
C THR A 170 4.43 1.54 4.62
N PHE A 171 3.98 2.75 4.99
CA PHE A 171 4.59 4.01 4.58
C PHE A 171 5.68 4.44 5.58
N ASP A 172 6.67 5.20 5.09
CA ASP A 172 7.59 5.93 5.97
C ASP A 172 6.89 7.17 6.55
N THR A 173 6.09 6.94 7.60
CA THR A 173 5.30 7.97 8.28
C THR A 173 6.19 9.04 8.92
N ARG A 174 7.40 8.69 9.38
CA ARG A 174 8.38 9.65 9.90
C ARG A 174 8.89 10.59 8.80
N LYS A 175 9.17 10.07 7.62
CA LYS A 175 9.54 10.88 6.46
C LYS A 175 8.40 11.79 6.02
N ALA A 176 7.17 11.30 6.01
CA ALA A 176 5.99 12.11 5.75
C ALA A 176 5.86 13.25 6.77
N GLY A 177 6.08 12.97 8.06
CA GLY A 177 6.14 13.98 9.11
C GLY A 177 7.21 15.05 8.86
N LYS A 178 8.42 14.65 8.44
CA LYS A 178 9.49 15.60 8.07
C LYS A 178 9.06 16.52 6.92
N MET A 179 8.39 15.99 5.90
CA MET A 179 7.89 16.80 4.78
C MET A 179 6.86 17.83 5.24
N VAL A 180 6.00 17.48 6.20
CA VAL A 180 5.07 18.43 6.83
C VAL A 180 5.81 19.48 7.65
N GLY A 181 6.80 19.09 8.43
CA GLY A 181 7.67 20.01 9.17
C GLY A 181 8.34 21.04 8.25
N ASP A 182 8.95 20.61 7.16
CA ASP A 182 9.54 21.48 6.15
C ASP A 182 8.51 22.45 5.54
N SER A 183 7.28 21.95 5.29
CA SER A 183 6.18 22.78 4.78
C SER A 183 5.73 23.86 5.78
N ILE A 184 5.71 23.52 7.08
CA ILE A 184 5.39 24.47 8.16
C ILE A 184 6.46 25.55 8.24
N ILE A 185 7.75 25.18 8.27
CA ILE A 185 8.88 26.12 8.29
C ILE A 185 8.75 27.13 7.16
N LYS A 186 8.53 26.62 5.95
CA LYS A 186 8.41 27.46 4.75
C LYS A 186 7.17 28.34 4.76
N LYS A 187 5.99 27.81 5.09
CA LYS A 187 4.72 28.55 5.02
C LYS A 187 4.58 29.60 6.13
N MET A 188 5.15 29.34 7.29
CA MET A 188 5.11 30.26 8.43
C MET A 188 6.33 31.22 8.46
N ASP A 189 7.27 31.03 7.54
CA ASP A 189 8.51 31.81 7.47
C ASP A 189 9.24 31.83 8.84
N LEU A 190 9.47 30.60 9.37
CA LEU A 190 9.99 30.45 10.74
C LEU A 190 11.42 30.98 10.88
N GLU A 191 12.24 30.92 9.83
CA GLU A 191 13.60 31.51 9.83
C GLU A 191 13.53 33.00 10.06
N LYS A 192 12.68 33.70 9.30
CA LYS A 192 12.49 35.16 9.48
C LYS A 192 11.83 35.48 10.82
N ALA A 193 10.90 34.64 11.29
CA ALA A 193 10.31 34.82 12.61
C ALA A 193 11.36 34.72 13.71
N SER A 194 12.33 33.82 13.58
CA SER A 194 13.45 33.67 14.51
C SER A 194 14.38 34.91 14.48
N GLU A 195 14.75 35.39 13.30
CA GLU A 195 15.56 36.60 13.14
C GLU A 195 14.89 37.83 13.76
N GLU A 196 13.58 37.99 13.55
CA GLU A 196 12.76 39.07 14.10
C GLU A 196 12.36 38.84 15.57
N LYS A 197 12.79 37.74 16.19
CA LYS A 197 12.43 37.35 17.57
C LYS A 197 10.89 37.31 17.80
N ARG A 198 10.14 36.91 16.77
CA ARG A 198 8.69 36.76 16.88
C ARG A 198 8.36 35.37 17.47
N THR A 199 7.49 35.33 18.45
CA THR A 199 6.94 34.09 18.98
C THR A 199 5.74 33.69 18.16
N LEU A 200 5.78 32.47 17.63
CA LEU A 200 4.66 31.81 16.95
C LEU A 200 4.20 30.61 17.77
N SER A 201 2.92 30.28 17.68
CA SER A 201 2.36 29.10 18.34
C SER A 201 1.81 28.16 17.28
N ILE A 202 2.14 26.89 17.42
CA ILE A 202 1.65 25.80 16.57
C ILE A 202 0.93 24.82 17.49
N GLU A 203 -0.28 24.45 17.14
CA GLU A 203 -1.05 23.42 17.84
C GLU A 203 -1.11 22.17 16.98
N PHE A 204 -0.84 21.02 17.59
CA PHE A 204 -0.88 19.71 16.94
C PHE A 204 -2.11 18.95 17.39
N LEU A 205 -2.98 18.61 16.43
CA LEU A 205 -4.06 17.64 16.64
C LEU A 205 -3.54 16.28 16.15
N MET A 206 -3.19 15.44 17.09
CA MET A 206 -2.60 14.13 16.80
C MET A 206 -3.70 13.06 16.76
N GLY A 207 -3.38 11.92 16.18
CA GLY A 207 -4.16 10.69 16.29
C GLY A 207 -4.08 10.08 17.70
N SER A 208 -4.58 8.86 17.87
CA SER A 208 -4.50 8.14 19.12
C SER A 208 -3.04 7.99 19.60
N PRO A 209 -2.79 8.11 20.91
CA PRO A 209 -1.47 7.84 21.48
C PRO A 209 -1.04 6.37 21.31
N ASP A 210 -2.00 5.47 21.07
CA ASP A 210 -1.75 4.05 20.80
C ASP A 210 -1.44 3.78 19.33
N ASP A 211 -1.68 4.76 18.43
CA ASP A 211 -1.32 4.69 17.03
C ASP A 211 0.18 5.04 16.84
N ARG A 212 0.97 4.04 16.55
CA ARG A 212 2.42 4.18 16.33
C ARG A 212 2.75 5.01 15.10
N ALA A 213 1.94 4.93 14.05
CA ALA A 213 2.12 5.72 12.84
C ALA A 213 1.93 7.22 13.13
N ALA A 214 0.94 7.59 13.95
CA ALA A 214 0.73 8.95 14.42
C ALA A 214 1.94 9.46 15.23
N LEU A 215 2.51 8.61 16.10
CA LEU A 215 3.69 8.96 16.87
C LEU A 215 4.94 9.17 15.99
N PHE A 216 5.21 8.29 15.02
CA PHE A 216 6.32 8.44 14.10
C PHE A 216 6.15 9.66 13.22
N PHE A 217 4.95 9.95 12.75
CA PHE A 217 4.62 11.15 12.00
C PHE A 217 4.92 12.42 12.80
N TYR A 218 4.42 12.50 14.03
CA TYR A 218 4.68 13.62 14.95
C TYR A 218 6.18 13.82 15.20
N ASN A 219 6.91 12.74 15.49
CA ASN A 219 8.35 12.80 15.69
C ASN A 219 9.08 13.35 14.45
N GLY A 220 8.62 12.93 13.24
CA GLY A 220 9.16 13.47 12.01
C GLY A 220 8.95 14.98 11.86
N VAL A 221 7.76 15.48 12.21
CA VAL A 221 7.48 16.93 12.24
C VAL A 221 8.37 17.65 13.24
N MET A 222 8.46 17.13 14.46
CA MET A 222 9.24 17.76 15.53
C MET A 222 10.74 17.80 15.25
N GLU A 223 11.30 16.79 14.57
CA GLU A 223 12.70 16.80 14.13
C GLU A 223 13.04 17.97 13.19
N LYS A 224 12.05 18.53 12.52
CA LYS A 224 12.23 19.68 11.63
C LYS A 224 11.99 21.01 12.33
N LEU A 225 11.17 21.02 13.38
CA LEU A 225 10.80 22.24 14.09
C LEU A 225 11.70 22.56 15.29
N GLN A 226 12.58 21.64 15.69
CA GLN A 226 13.60 21.83 16.74
C GLN A 226 14.87 22.42 16.15
#